data_ae2b95d529e8283d593b7a01ba2c1bf4
#
_entry.id   ae2b95d529e8283d593b7a01ba2c1bf4
#
_cell.length_a   1.000
_cell.length_b   1.000
_cell.length_c   1.000
_cell.angle_alpha   90.00
_cell.angle_beta   90.00
_cell.angle_gamma   90.00
#
_symmetry.space_group_name_H-M   'P 1'
#
loop_
_entity.id
_entity.type
_entity.pdbx_description
1 polymer ?
#
loop_
_entity_poly.entity_id
_entity_poly.type
_entity_poly.pdbx_seq_one_letter_code
_entity_poly.pdbx_strand_id
1 'polypeptide(L)'
;MSGKRMSWLLCAAFLLALMVLPALAETDEIVLTFGGDCVLGTREQWKKKKNTFDTVIVDQGMEWCFEKIREPFETDDLSTVNLEVVLQKGSKGHERSKQFTFRGDPSYTEILSAASIEHVNLANNHYIDFGRPGRASTVAALEAGGIAYSGYTYRYVTEIRGHKIGFGGCRETVWRQKPEIMREDLQALREEGCEVIVYSCHWGKEYAARHNERQEKMAREAIDGGADLVIGTHPHVVQGVDAQDGAVIVYSLGNLVFGGTHKMKTFDGLLVQAALRFDEQGYAGVTLRLLPVLTSGSAPENDFRPVFAQGEDAARILGAVQKDSPFAVSSEMWFPAR
;
A
#
# COMPACT_ATOMS: atom_id res chain seq x y z
N MET A 1 86.60 -25.63 -41.00
CA MET A 1 85.46 -25.50 -41.88
C MET A 1 84.22 -25.34 -41.02
N SER A 2 83.67 -24.13 -40.96
CA SER A 2 82.69 -23.65 -40.01
C SER A 2 81.28 -23.82 -40.53
N GLY A 3 80.44 -24.52 -39.78
CA GLY A 3 78.98 -24.65 -40.09
C GLY A 3 78.18 -23.84 -39.07
N LYS A 4 77.66 -22.70 -39.49
CA LYS A 4 76.74 -21.85 -38.71
C LYS A 4 75.34 -22.51 -38.62
N ARG A 5 74.88 -22.81 -37.42
CA ARG A 5 73.50 -23.17 -37.12
C ARG A 5 72.71 -21.88 -36.85
N MET A 6 71.69 -21.63 -37.66
CA MET A 6 70.78 -20.50 -37.53
C MET A 6 69.56 -20.97 -36.71
N SER A 7 69.41 -20.42 -35.50
CA SER A 7 68.29 -20.67 -34.62
C SER A 7 67.09 -19.81 -35.04
N TRP A 8 65.97 -20.42 -35.31
CA TRP A 8 64.67 -19.75 -35.52
C TRP A 8 63.99 -19.59 -34.17
N LEU A 9 63.85 -18.34 -33.67
CA LEU A 9 63.04 -18.00 -32.55
C LEU A 9 61.59 -17.76 -33.07
N LEU A 10 60.70 -18.67 -32.74
CA LEU A 10 59.25 -18.50 -32.90
C LEU A 10 58.73 -17.66 -31.73
N CYS A 11 58.41 -16.40 -31.97
CA CYS A 11 57.59 -15.58 -31.06
C CYS A 11 56.11 -15.98 -31.17
N ALA A 12 55.61 -16.73 -30.22
CA ALA A 12 54.20 -16.96 -30.04
C ALA A 12 53.58 -15.76 -29.32
N ALA A 13 52.87 -14.91 -30.07
CA ALA A 13 52.05 -13.85 -29.48
C ALA A 13 50.74 -14.46 -28.96
N PHE A 14 50.65 -14.54 -27.62
CA PHE A 14 49.40 -14.90 -26.95
C PHE A 14 48.46 -13.66 -26.99
N LEU A 15 47.49 -13.63 -27.84
CA LEU A 15 46.38 -12.69 -27.81
C LEU A 15 45.46 -13.09 -26.64
N LEU A 16 45.55 -12.41 -25.49
CA LEU A 16 44.57 -12.48 -24.42
C LEU A 16 43.34 -11.71 -24.90
N ALA A 17 42.32 -12.43 -25.42
CA ALA A 17 40.99 -11.88 -25.60
C ALA A 17 40.37 -11.72 -24.22
N LEU A 18 40.40 -10.51 -23.68
CA LEU A 18 39.53 -10.14 -22.54
C LEU A 18 38.07 -10.28 -23.04
N MET A 19 37.44 -11.39 -22.70
CA MET A 19 35.98 -11.47 -22.73
C MET A 19 35.49 -10.49 -21.63
N VAL A 20 35.10 -9.30 -22.03
CA VAL A 20 34.26 -8.43 -21.24
C VAL A 20 32.90 -9.14 -21.16
N LEU A 21 32.70 -9.92 -20.11
CA LEU A 21 31.35 -10.36 -19.74
C LEU A 21 30.54 -9.07 -19.57
N PRO A 22 29.39 -8.91 -20.23
CA PRO A 22 28.51 -7.82 -19.91
C PRO A 22 28.24 -7.92 -18.39
N ALA A 23 28.57 -6.88 -17.65
CA ALA A 23 28.09 -6.73 -16.30
C ALA A 23 26.55 -6.88 -16.41
N LEU A 24 25.99 -7.86 -15.72
CA LEU A 24 24.54 -7.90 -15.53
C LEU A 24 24.20 -6.52 -14.98
N ALA A 25 23.41 -5.74 -15.73
CA ALA A 25 22.96 -4.46 -15.27
C ALA A 25 22.35 -4.68 -13.88
N GLU A 26 22.87 -4.01 -12.89
CA GLU A 26 22.35 -4.06 -11.52
C GLU A 26 20.96 -3.46 -11.60
N THR A 27 19.92 -4.32 -11.59
CA THR A 27 18.53 -3.85 -11.63
C THR A 27 18.25 -3.28 -10.25
N ASP A 28 17.99 -1.98 -10.20
CA ASP A 28 17.60 -1.32 -8.96
C ASP A 28 16.16 -1.75 -8.61
N GLU A 29 15.95 -2.27 -7.41
CA GLU A 29 14.65 -2.74 -6.96
C GLU A 29 14.21 -1.91 -5.74
N ILE A 30 13.03 -1.33 -5.80
CA ILE A 30 12.40 -0.59 -4.70
C ILE A 30 11.16 -1.35 -4.26
N VAL A 31 11.10 -1.71 -2.99
CA VAL A 31 9.99 -2.47 -2.42
C VAL A 31 9.05 -1.53 -1.69
N LEU A 32 7.78 -1.51 -2.11
CA LEU A 32 6.71 -0.79 -1.44
C LEU A 32 5.74 -1.79 -0.81
N THR A 33 5.37 -1.59 0.46
CA THR A 33 4.38 -2.43 1.15
C THR A 33 3.05 -1.68 1.31
N PHE A 34 1.95 -2.35 0.94
CA PHE A 34 0.60 -1.80 1.03
C PHE A 34 -0.25 -2.62 1.99
N GLY A 35 -0.86 -1.94 2.96
CA GLY A 35 -1.85 -2.50 3.87
C GLY A 35 -3.25 -1.91 3.66
N GLY A 36 -4.27 -2.68 4.04
CA GLY A 36 -5.67 -2.31 3.88
C GLY A 36 -6.18 -1.26 4.87
N ASP A 37 -7.48 -1.34 5.18
CA ASP A 37 -8.16 -0.36 6.03
C ASP A 37 -7.65 -0.42 7.47
N CYS A 38 -7.07 0.70 7.94
CA CYS A 38 -6.58 0.91 9.30
C CYS A 38 -7.48 1.90 10.05
N VAL A 39 -8.34 1.39 10.94
CA VAL A 39 -9.08 2.18 11.92
C VAL A 39 -8.32 2.17 13.24
N LEU A 40 -7.31 3.03 13.35
CA LEU A 40 -6.52 3.22 14.57
C LEU A 40 -7.31 4.11 15.55
N GLY A 41 -8.35 3.54 16.14
CA GLY A 41 -9.24 4.26 17.01
C GLY A 41 -10.54 3.51 17.29
N THR A 42 -11.42 4.14 18.02
CA THR A 42 -12.69 3.56 18.46
C THR A 42 -13.85 4.36 17.89
N ARG A 43 -15.00 3.69 17.68
CA ARG A 43 -16.26 4.40 17.38
C ARG A 43 -16.52 5.48 18.45
N GLU A 44 -16.93 6.66 18.02
CA GLU A 44 -17.21 7.76 18.96
C GLU A 44 -18.21 7.36 20.02
N GLN A 45 -19.24 6.59 19.63
CA GLN A 45 -20.28 6.10 20.56
C GLN A 45 -19.73 5.10 21.61
N TRP A 46 -18.53 4.55 21.40
CA TRP A 46 -17.93 3.53 22.28
C TRP A 46 -16.73 4.04 23.09
N LYS A 47 -16.39 5.32 22.97
CA LYS A 47 -15.23 5.91 23.66
C LYS A 47 -15.22 5.74 25.21
N LYS A 48 -16.38 5.46 25.79
CA LYS A 48 -16.51 5.20 27.25
C LYS A 48 -16.64 3.72 27.60
N LYS A 49 -16.61 2.82 26.61
CA LYS A 49 -16.71 1.37 26.83
C LYS A 49 -15.34 0.78 27.16
N LYS A 50 -15.36 -0.35 27.86
CA LYS A 50 -14.18 -1.20 28.08
C LYS A 50 -13.92 -2.09 26.84
N ASN A 51 -12.73 -2.63 26.76
CA ASN A 51 -12.28 -3.54 25.70
C ASN A 51 -12.40 -2.93 24.29
N THR A 52 -12.24 -1.61 24.16
CA THR A 52 -12.17 -0.93 22.88
C THR A 52 -10.72 -0.84 22.39
N PHE A 53 -10.52 -0.46 21.14
CA PHE A 53 -9.20 -0.21 20.61
C PHE A 53 -8.36 0.69 21.54
N ASP A 54 -8.94 1.83 21.98
CA ASP A 54 -8.23 2.77 22.85
C ASP A 54 -7.79 2.11 24.16
N THR A 55 -8.65 1.27 24.79
CA THR A 55 -8.29 0.59 26.04
C THR A 55 -7.23 -0.47 25.84
N VAL A 56 -7.27 -1.18 24.72
CA VAL A 56 -6.24 -2.19 24.38
C VAL A 56 -4.89 -1.51 24.15
N ILE A 57 -4.84 -0.40 23.41
CA ILE A 57 -3.58 0.32 23.17
C ILE A 57 -3.00 0.90 24.47
N VAL A 58 -3.85 1.40 25.39
CA VAL A 58 -3.38 1.84 26.70
C VAL A 58 -2.76 0.70 27.52
N ASP A 59 -3.34 -0.50 27.43
CA ASP A 59 -2.90 -1.67 28.21
C ASP A 59 -1.70 -2.39 27.57
N GLN A 60 -1.63 -2.45 26.24
CA GLN A 60 -0.64 -3.25 25.49
C GLN A 60 0.51 -2.41 24.88
N GLY A 61 0.31 -1.11 24.68
CA GLY A 61 1.27 -0.21 24.04
C GLY A 61 1.07 -0.04 22.53
N MET A 62 1.81 0.91 21.96
CA MET A 62 1.67 1.33 20.55
C MET A 62 2.14 0.27 19.55
N GLU A 63 3.06 -0.61 19.94
CA GLU A 63 3.59 -1.67 19.06
C GLU A 63 2.60 -2.82 18.83
N TRP A 64 1.58 -2.97 19.69
CA TRP A 64 0.67 -4.10 19.72
C TRP A 64 0.08 -4.46 18.35
N CYS A 65 -0.41 -3.46 17.63
CA CYS A 65 -1.17 -3.70 16.40
C CYS A 65 -0.37 -4.39 15.29
N PHE A 66 0.92 -4.09 15.17
CA PHE A 66 1.74 -4.59 14.07
C PHE A 66 2.79 -5.61 14.51
N GLU A 67 2.90 -5.91 15.80
CA GLU A 67 3.92 -6.79 16.38
C GLU A 67 4.12 -8.10 15.61
N LYS A 68 3.03 -8.74 15.15
CA LYS A 68 3.06 -10.06 14.51
C LYS A 68 3.22 -10.03 12.99
N ILE A 69 3.14 -8.85 12.39
CA ILE A 69 3.24 -8.66 10.93
C ILE A 69 4.26 -7.58 10.57
N ARG A 70 5.19 -7.25 11.47
CA ARG A 70 6.13 -6.13 11.36
C ARG A 70 7.13 -6.29 10.21
N GLU A 71 7.61 -7.51 9.97
CA GLU A 71 8.75 -7.78 9.09
C GLU A 71 8.62 -7.17 7.68
N PRO A 72 7.49 -7.25 6.92
CA PRO A 72 7.39 -6.62 5.61
C PRO A 72 7.55 -5.10 5.63
N PHE A 73 7.14 -4.45 6.72
CA PHE A 73 7.22 -2.99 6.88
C PHE A 73 8.62 -2.53 7.32
N GLU A 74 9.39 -3.38 8.02
CA GLU A 74 10.76 -3.08 8.44
C GLU A 74 11.80 -3.35 7.36
N THR A 75 11.45 -4.16 6.34
CA THR A 75 12.39 -4.63 5.31
C THR A 75 12.14 -4.04 3.94
N ASP A 76 11.07 -3.27 3.77
CA ASP A 76 10.78 -2.54 2.54
C ASP A 76 11.45 -1.15 2.51
N ASP A 77 11.16 -0.40 1.47
CA ASP A 77 11.68 0.96 1.29
C ASP A 77 10.66 2.03 1.68
N LEU A 78 9.37 1.69 1.63
CA LEU A 78 8.27 2.56 2.07
C LEU A 78 6.97 1.77 2.20
N SER A 79 6.31 1.96 3.33
CA SER A 79 5.02 1.34 3.63
C SER A 79 3.86 2.32 3.58
N THR A 80 2.72 1.88 3.04
CA THR A 80 1.48 2.65 2.95
C THR A 80 0.29 1.88 3.51
N VAL A 81 -0.55 2.52 4.32
CA VAL A 81 -1.85 1.98 4.76
C VAL A 81 -2.97 3.00 4.53
N ASN A 82 -4.22 2.53 4.42
CA ASN A 82 -5.36 3.44 4.40
C ASN A 82 -5.76 3.82 5.83
N LEU A 83 -5.49 5.07 6.24
CA LEU A 83 -5.84 5.57 7.57
C LEU A 83 -7.30 6.00 7.63
N GLU A 84 -8.19 5.05 7.97
CA GLU A 84 -9.64 5.21 7.92
C GLU A 84 -10.23 5.69 9.25
N VAL A 85 -9.63 6.72 9.82
CA VAL A 85 -9.97 7.28 11.13
C VAL A 85 -9.57 8.75 11.22
N VAL A 86 -10.24 9.52 12.06
CA VAL A 86 -9.79 10.88 12.43
C VAL A 86 -8.94 10.82 13.68
N LEU A 87 -7.74 11.40 13.64
CA LEU A 87 -6.87 11.57 14.82
C LEU A 87 -7.13 12.92 15.48
N GLN A 88 -7.90 12.90 16.60
CA GLN A 88 -8.32 14.11 17.28
C GLN A 88 -8.61 13.89 18.76
N LYS A 89 -8.24 14.86 19.60
CA LYS A 89 -8.73 14.95 20.99
C LYS A 89 -10.12 15.57 21.05
N GLY A 90 -11.03 14.92 21.74
CA GLY A 90 -12.41 15.39 21.87
C GLY A 90 -13.25 15.21 20.60
N SER A 91 -14.51 15.69 20.65
CA SER A 91 -15.51 15.42 19.61
C SER A 91 -15.93 16.67 18.81
N LYS A 92 -15.07 17.70 18.73
CA LYS A 92 -15.37 18.92 17.98
C LYS A 92 -15.57 18.57 16.49
N GLY A 93 -16.66 19.06 15.92
CA GLY A 93 -17.00 18.82 14.51
C GLY A 93 -17.60 17.45 14.21
N HIS A 94 -17.96 16.65 15.22
CA HIS A 94 -18.52 15.31 15.05
C HIS A 94 -19.75 15.30 14.14
N GLU A 95 -19.69 14.51 13.05
CA GLU A 95 -20.79 14.31 12.11
C GLU A 95 -21.79 13.29 12.64
N ARG A 96 -22.79 13.78 13.38
CA ARG A 96 -23.76 12.95 14.10
C ARG A 96 -24.77 12.25 13.21
N SER A 97 -24.92 12.64 11.96
CA SER A 97 -25.81 11.98 11.01
C SER A 97 -25.26 10.65 10.50
N LYS A 98 -23.95 10.42 10.62
CA LYS A 98 -23.32 9.16 10.26
C LYS A 98 -23.57 8.09 11.31
N GLN A 99 -23.90 6.88 10.85
CA GLN A 99 -24.08 5.71 11.72
C GLN A 99 -22.79 5.31 12.42
N PHE A 100 -21.67 5.39 11.69
CA PHE A 100 -20.33 5.06 12.21
C PHE A 100 -19.39 6.24 12.00
N THR A 101 -18.74 6.64 13.08
CA THR A 101 -17.67 7.65 13.09
C THR A 101 -16.53 7.16 13.96
N PHE A 102 -15.31 7.28 13.45
CA PHE A 102 -14.12 6.73 14.09
C PHE A 102 -13.16 7.85 14.52
N ARG A 103 -12.64 7.71 15.73
CA ARG A 103 -11.69 8.66 16.28
C ARG A 103 -10.61 7.96 17.10
N GLY A 104 -9.34 8.28 16.76
CA GLY A 104 -8.16 7.92 17.51
C GLY A 104 -7.56 9.11 18.27
N ASP A 105 -6.68 8.86 19.21
CA ASP A 105 -5.86 9.91 19.80
C ASP A 105 -4.79 10.36 18.78
N PRO A 106 -4.42 11.65 18.73
CA PRO A 106 -3.32 12.12 17.89
C PRO A 106 -2.00 11.39 18.08
N SER A 107 -1.72 10.88 19.29
CA SER A 107 -0.52 10.08 19.58
C SER A 107 -0.49 8.72 18.88
N TYR A 108 -1.61 8.27 18.29
CA TYR A 108 -1.64 6.99 17.57
C TYR A 108 -0.84 7.01 16.25
N THR A 109 -0.28 8.14 15.85
CA THR A 109 0.79 8.19 14.86
C THR A 109 2.02 7.39 15.31
N GLU A 110 2.23 7.24 16.63
CA GLU A 110 3.29 6.39 17.19
C GLU A 110 3.09 4.90 16.86
N ILE A 111 1.85 4.44 16.64
CA ILE A 111 1.56 3.08 16.18
C ILE A 111 2.13 2.86 14.78
N LEU A 112 2.01 3.87 13.90
CA LEU A 112 2.54 3.83 12.53
C LEU A 112 4.06 3.83 12.54
N SER A 113 4.68 4.80 13.22
CA SER A 113 6.13 4.89 13.28
C SER A 113 6.79 3.70 14.00
N ALA A 114 6.14 3.14 15.04
CA ALA A 114 6.61 1.92 15.71
C ALA A 114 6.56 0.68 14.80
N ALA A 115 5.78 0.72 13.74
CA ALA A 115 5.63 -0.34 12.76
C ALA A 115 6.43 -0.09 11.47
N SER A 116 7.25 0.96 11.39
CA SER A 116 7.94 1.40 10.17
C SER A 116 6.96 1.68 9.02
N ILE A 117 5.86 2.40 9.31
CA ILE A 117 4.90 2.86 8.29
C ILE A 117 5.11 4.36 8.10
N GLU A 118 5.62 4.75 6.93
CA GLU A 118 6.05 6.11 6.62
C GLU A 118 4.94 6.94 5.97
N HIS A 119 3.95 6.29 5.36
CA HIS A 119 2.94 6.98 4.55
C HIS A 119 1.53 6.42 4.80
N VAL A 120 0.53 7.31 4.72
CA VAL A 120 -0.89 6.93 4.81
C VAL A 120 -1.72 7.57 3.70
N ASN A 121 -2.71 6.81 3.18
CA ASN A 121 -3.77 7.37 2.36
C ASN A 121 -4.89 7.91 3.24
N LEU A 122 -5.36 9.15 2.97
CA LEU A 122 -6.46 9.83 3.65
C LEU A 122 -7.75 9.87 2.83
N ALA A 123 -7.72 9.43 1.57
CA ALA A 123 -8.88 9.51 0.67
C ALA A 123 -9.93 8.44 0.96
N ASN A 124 -10.59 8.53 2.12
CA ASN A 124 -11.62 7.59 2.56
C ASN A 124 -12.87 8.30 3.13
N ASN A 125 -13.92 7.54 3.45
CA ASN A 125 -15.18 8.10 3.94
C ASN A 125 -15.11 8.55 5.40
N HIS A 126 -14.12 8.08 6.18
CA HIS A 126 -13.98 8.41 7.60
C HIS A 126 -13.06 9.61 7.89
N TYR A 127 -12.26 10.06 6.93
CA TYR A 127 -11.44 11.28 7.06
C TYR A 127 -12.26 12.54 7.38
N ILE A 128 -13.55 12.54 7.04
CA ILE A 128 -14.46 13.67 7.25
C ILE A 128 -15.40 13.51 8.46
N ASP A 129 -15.25 12.49 9.29
CA ASP A 129 -16.16 12.17 10.42
C ASP A 129 -16.28 13.30 11.46
N PHE A 130 -15.30 14.17 11.52
CA PHE A 130 -15.29 15.33 12.41
C PHE A 130 -15.08 16.65 11.65
N GLY A 131 -15.48 16.70 10.39
CA GLY A 131 -15.45 17.89 9.55
C GLY A 131 -14.07 18.54 9.45
N ARG A 132 -14.01 19.86 9.31
CA ARG A 132 -12.75 20.61 9.21
C ARG A 132 -11.84 20.45 10.45
N PRO A 133 -12.35 20.53 11.70
CA PRO A 133 -11.50 20.35 12.88
C PRO A 133 -10.80 18.99 12.89
N GLY A 134 -11.52 17.92 12.57
CA GLY A 134 -10.98 16.56 12.53
C GLY A 134 -9.88 16.42 11.48
N ARG A 135 -10.12 16.90 10.28
CA ARG A 135 -9.12 16.87 9.20
C ARG A 135 -7.85 17.64 9.59
N ALA A 136 -7.99 18.87 10.09
CA ALA A 136 -6.86 19.66 10.53
C ALA A 136 -6.06 18.99 11.66
N SER A 137 -6.77 18.36 12.62
CA SER A 137 -6.13 17.63 13.70
C SER A 137 -5.38 16.39 13.20
N THR A 138 -5.96 15.65 12.25
CA THR A 138 -5.31 14.47 11.65
C THR A 138 -4.03 14.85 10.92
N VAL A 139 -4.09 15.89 10.06
CA VAL A 139 -2.92 16.39 9.36
C VAL A 139 -1.83 16.84 10.32
N ALA A 140 -2.19 17.66 11.33
CA ALA A 140 -1.22 18.12 12.32
C ALA A 140 -0.59 16.97 13.14
N ALA A 141 -1.36 15.90 13.42
CA ALA A 141 -0.83 14.72 14.10
C ALA A 141 0.16 13.95 13.23
N LEU A 142 -0.15 13.76 11.94
CA LEU A 142 0.73 13.08 10.98
C LEU A 142 2.03 13.87 10.78
N GLU A 143 1.94 15.19 10.58
CA GLU A 143 3.11 16.09 10.46
C GLU A 143 3.98 16.03 11.71
N ALA A 144 3.37 16.09 12.90
CA ALA A 144 4.11 15.99 14.17
C ALA A 144 4.76 14.61 14.38
N GLY A 145 4.14 13.55 13.85
CA GLY A 145 4.67 12.17 13.89
C GLY A 145 5.66 11.85 12.78
N GLY A 146 5.90 12.77 11.83
CA GLY A 146 6.77 12.53 10.68
C GLY A 146 6.20 11.53 9.67
N ILE A 147 4.88 11.31 9.66
CA ILE A 147 4.19 10.40 8.75
C ILE A 147 3.72 11.18 7.52
N ALA A 148 4.15 10.77 6.35
CA ALA A 148 3.70 11.33 5.08
C ALA A 148 2.25 10.92 4.77
N TYR A 149 1.56 11.70 3.97
CA TYR A 149 0.17 11.42 3.63
C TYR A 149 -0.19 11.89 2.22
N SER A 150 -1.13 11.18 1.59
CA SER A 150 -1.73 11.56 0.32
C SER A 150 -3.25 11.35 0.33
N GLY A 151 -3.90 11.75 -0.75
CA GLY A 151 -5.33 11.59 -0.94
C GLY A 151 -6.11 12.90 -0.90
N TYR A 152 -7.26 12.92 -1.56
CA TYR A 152 -8.00 14.12 -1.90
C TYR A 152 -7.15 15.10 -2.73
N THR A 153 -6.68 16.19 -2.12
CA THR A 153 -5.81 17.20 -2.77
C THR A 153 -4.36 17.14 -2.26
N TYR A 154 -4.06 16.21 -1.40
CA TYR A 154 -2.71 15.98 -0.91
C TYR A 154 -1.99 14.98 -1.82
N ARG A 155 -0.80 15.33 -2.25
CA ARG A 155 0.14 14.45 -2.97
C ARG A 155 1.39 14.29 -2.13
N TYR A 156 2.00 13.14 -2.24
CA TYR A 156 3.32 12.89 -1.66
C TYR A 156 4.26 12.42 -2.75
N VAL A 157 5.42 13.01 -2.83
CA VAL A 157 6.49 12.60 -3.74
C VAL A 157 7.73 12.32 -2.90
N THR A 158 8.33 11.20 -3.13
CA THR A 158 9.60 10.81 -2.50
C THR A 158 10.59 10.34 -3.55
N GLU A 159 11.87 10.42 -3.21
CA GLU A 159 12.94 9.89 -4.04
C GLU A 159 13.64 8.76 -3.27
N ILE A 160 13.64 7.57 -3.85
CA ILE A 160 14.27 6.37 -3.29
C ILE A 160 15.30 5.89 -4.31
N ARG A 161 16.56 5.77 -3.96
CA ARG A 161 17.68 5.37 -4.84
C ARG A 161 17.74 6.17 -6.17
N GLY A 162 17.36 7.46 -6.13
CA GLY A 162 17.36 8.31 -7.31
C GLY A 162 16.09 8.25 -8.17
N HIS A 163 15.13 7.36 -7.85
CA HIS A 163 13.85 7.24 -8.55
C HIS A 163 12.74 7.98 -7.80
N LYS A 164 12.00 8.82 -8.52
CA LYS A 164 10.86 9.55 -7.97
C LYS A 164 9.58 8.73 -8.02
N ILE A 165 8.98 8.54 -6.84
CA ILE A 165 7.71 7.81 -6.69
C ILE A 165 6.66 8.78 -6.14
N GLY A 166 5.53 8.87 -6.83
CA GLY A 166 4.42 9.74 -6.48
C GLY A 166 3.25 8.99 -5.89
N PHE A 167 2.61 9.55 -4.87
CA PHE A 167 1.42 9.00 -4.22
C PHE A 167 0.28 10.00 -4.25
N GLY A 168 -0.86 9.54 -4.76
CA GLY A 168 -2.13 10.26 -4.75
C GLY A 168 -3.27 9.37 -4.30
N GLY A 169 -4.47 9.91 -4.24
CA GLY A 169 -5.62 9.08 -3.90
C GLY A 169 -6.95 9.80 -3.98
N CYS A 170 -7.98 9.03 -4.35
CA CYS A 170 -9.33 9.54 -4.48
C CYS A 170 -10.36 8.51 -3.98
N ARG A 171 -11.46 9.03 -3.47
CA ARG A 171 -12.61 8.23 -3.06
C ARG A 171 -13.66 8.21 -4.18
N GLU A 172 -14.30 7.07 -4.44
CA GLU A 172 -15.29 6.89 -5.52
C GLU A 172 -16.36 7.99 -5.56
N THR A 173 -16.90 8.40 -4.41
CA THR A 173 -17.94 9.43 -4.36
C THR A 173 -17.42 10.81 -4.76
N VAL A 174 -16.15 11.13 -4.51
CA VAL A 174 -15.51 12.37 -4.95
C VAL A 174 -15.25 12.31 -6.46
N TRP A 175 -14.65 11.22 -6.94
CA TRP A 175 -14.42 10.99 -8.36
C TRP A 175 -15.70 11.09 -9.20
N ARG A 176 -16.83 10.51 -8.73
CA ARG A 176 -18.11 10.61 -9.43
C ARG A 176 -18.67 12.02 -9.53
N GLN A 177 -18.37 12.88 -8.57
CA GLN A 177 -18.85 14.27 -8.52
C GLN A 177 -17.89 15.24 -9.20
N LYS A 178 -16.61 14.96 -9.11
CA LYS A 178 -15.49 15.84 -9.53
C LYS A 178 -14.34 14.98 -10.05
N PRO A 179 -14.50 14.33 -11.21
CA PRO A 179 -13.45 13.45 -11.77
C PRO A 179 -12.18 14.23 -12.14
N GLU A 180 -12.29 15.56 -12.32
CA GLU A 180 -11.16 16.45 -12.56
C GLU A 180 -10.11 16.39 -11.43
N ILE A 181 -10.52 16.20 -10.17
CA ILE A 181 -9.58 16.13 -9.04
C ILE A 181 -8.55 14.99 -9.25
N MET A 182 -9.01 13.80 -9.65
CA MET A 182 -8.10 12.69 -9.91
C MET A 182 -7.18 12.96 -11.09
N ARG A 183 -7.68 13.54 -12.18
CA ARG A 183 -6.88 13.88 -13.36
C ARG A 183 -5.83 14.94 -13.07
N GLU A 184 -6.21 16.01 -12.38
CA GLU A 184 -5.30 17.07 -11.95
C GLU A 184 -4.21 16.55 -10.99
N ASP A 185 -4.57 15.61 -10.13
CA ASP A 185 -3.67 14.99 -9.19
C ASP A 185 -2.59 14.15 -9.91
N LEU A 186 -3.02 13.28 -10.83
CA LEU A 186 -2.14 12.43 -11.62
C LEU A 186 -1.25 13.26 -12.56
N GLN A 187 -1.83 14.27 -13.21
CA GLN A 187 -1.07 15.19 -14.06
C GLN A 187 0.03 15.90 -13.25
N ALA A 188 -0.30 16.42 -12.08
CA ALA A 188 0.68 17.10 -11.24
C ALA A 188 1.83 16.17 -10.80
N LEU A 189 1.54 14.92 -10.44
CA LEU A 189 2.58 13.93 -10.10
C LEU A 189 3.50 13.64 -11.29
N ARG A 190 2.97 13.56 -12.52
CA ARG A 190 3.81 13.41 -13.73
C ARG A 190 4.64 14.68 -14.02
N GLU A 191 4.05 15.85 -13.84
CA GLU A 191 4.77 17.13 -14.01
C GLU A 191 5.90 17.31 -12.98
N GLU A 192 5.77 16.74 -11.77
CA GLU A 192 6.82 16.66 -10.75
C GLU A 192 7.93 15.65 -11.11
N GLY A 193 7.78 14.90 -12.21
CA GLY A 193 8.77 13.95 -12.72
C GLY A 193 8.73 12.59 -12.02
N CYS A 194 7.60 12.18 -11.45
CA CYS A 194 7.45 10.85 -10.87
C CYS A 194 7.57 9.78 -11.96
N GLU A 195 8.49 8.84 -11.81
CA GLU A 195 8.69 7.70 -12.70
C GLU A 195 7.60 6.65 -12.47
N VAL A 196 7.20 6.45 -11.21
CA VAL A 196 6.10 5.56 -10.82
C VAL A 196 5.07 6.35 -10.03
N ILE A 197 3.79 6.19 -10.36
CA ILE A 197 2.68 6.77 -9.61
C ILE A 197 1.83 5.65 -9.01
N VAL A 198 1.72 5.68 -7.68
CA VAL A 198 0.79 4.87 -6.88
C VAL A 198 -0.47 5.69 -6.61
N TYR A 199 -1.63 5.18 -7.03
CA TYR A 199 -2.88 5.87 -6.81
C TYR A 199 -3.83 5.04 -5.94
N SER A 200 -4.13 5.53 -4.73
CA SER A 200 -5.02 4.86 -3.79
C SER A 200 -6.48 5.18 -4.08
N CYS A 201 -7.31 4.13 -4.22
CA CYS A 201 -8.74 4.26 -4.50
C CYS A 201 -9.57 3.66 -3.36
N HIS A 202 -10.46 4.48 -2.75
CA HIS A 202 -11.39 4.04 -1.72
C HIS A 202 -12.80 3.96 -2.31
N TRP A 203 -13.24 2.75 -2.68
CA TRP A 203 -14.32 2.51 -3.63
C TRP A 203 -15.13 1.23 -3.39
N GLY A 204 -16.12 1.01 -4.27
CA GLY A 204 -16.88 -0.23 -4.30
C GLY A 204 -17.98 -0.29 -3.24
N LYS A 205 -18.39 -1.50 -2.90
CA LYS A 205 -19.44 -1.77 -1.93
C LYS A 205 -18.90 -2.62 -0.78
N GLU A 206 -19.17 -2.19 0.45
CA GLU A 206 -18.79 -2.97 1.64
C GLU A 206 -19.27 -4.43 1.54
N TYR A 207 -18.35 -5.35 1.84
CA TYR A 207 -18.54 -6.80 1.85
C TYR A 207 -18.92 -7.44 0.51
N ALA A 208 -18.74 -6.74 -0.61
CA ALA A 208 -18.85 -7.34 -1.93
C ALA A 208 -17.60 -8.17 -2.24
N ALA A 209 -17.78 -9.48 -2.43
CA ALA A 209 -16.67 -10.42 -2.68
C ALA A 209 -16.00 -10.23 -4.06
N ARG A 210 -16.58 -9.41 -4.93
CA ARG A 210 -16.05 -9.08 -6.27
C ARG A 210 -16.11 -7.59 -6.49
N HIS A 211 -15.11 -7.08 -7.23
CA HIS A 211 -15.15 -5.70 -7.72
C HIS A 211 -16.33 -5.49 -8.70
N ASN A 212 -16.62 -4.28 -9.04
CA ASN A 212 -17.73 -3.91 -9.90
C ASN A 212 -17.26 -2.94 -11.00
N GLU A 213 -18.10 -2.76 -12.04
CA GLU A 213 -17.85 -1.90 -13.20
C GLU A 213 -17.40 -0.46 -12.85
N ARG A 214 -17.84 0.09 -11.69
CA ARG A 214 -17.40 1.43 -11.28
C ARG A 214 -15.95 1.43 -10.79
N GLN A 215 -15.55 0.37 -10.11
CA GLN A 215 -14.15 0.19 -9.71
C GLN A 215 -13.27 0.04 -10.95
N GLU A 216 -13.69 -0.78 -11.92
CA GLU A 216 -12.99 -0.93 -13.21
C GLU A 216 -12.86 0.40 -13.96
N LYS A 217 -13.97 1.17 -14.04
CA LYS A 217 -13.95 2.47 -14.72
C LYS A 217 -13.05 3.47 -14.01
N MET A 218 -13.09 3.55 -12.69
CA MET A 218 -12.24 4.46 -11.92
C MET A 218 -10.76 4.05 -12.02
N ALA A 219 -10.46 2.74 -12.01
CA ALA A 219 -9.12 2.22 -12.25
C ALA A 219 -8.61 2.59 -13.65
N ARG A 220 -9.45 2.41 -14.67
CA ARG A 220 -9.10 2.79 -16.04
C ARG A 220 -8.77 4.27 -16.15
N GLU A 221 -9.59 5.17 -15.56
CA GLU A 221 -9.29 6.60 -15.58
C GLU A 221 -7.99 6.94 -14.82
N ALA A 222 -7.67 6.23 -13.73
CA ALA A 222 -6.39 6.41 -13.04
C ALA A 222 -5.21 5.99 -13.92
N ILE A 223 -5.32 4.85 -14.60
CA ILE A 223 -4.30 4.33 -15.53
C ILE A 223 -4.12 5.25 -16.75
N ASP A 224 -5.21 5.71 -17.33
CA ASP A 224 -5.18 6.67 -18.46
C ASP A 224 -4.55 8.00 -18.04
N GLY A 225 -4.70 8.41 -16.78
CA GLY A 225 -4.05 9.56 -16.17
C GLY A 225 -2.58 9.35 -15.79
N GLY A 226 -2.08 8.12 -15.90
CA GLY A 226 -0.68 7.79 -15.67
C GLY A 226 -0.38 7.01 -14.38
N ALA A 227 -1.37 6.50 -13.64
CA ALA A 227 -1.09 5.61 -12.52
C ALA A 227 -0.47 4.29 -13.00
N ASP A 228 0.59 3.83 -12.33
CA ASP A 228 1.27 2.56 -12.59
C ASP A 228 0.80 1.46 -11.62
N LEU A 229 0.43 1.87 -10.40
CA LEU A 229 -0.16 1.01 -9.37
C LEU A 229 -1.45 1.64 -8.85
N VAL A 230 -2.55 0.90 -8.88
CA VAL A 230 -3.84 1.31 -8.31
C VAL A 230 -4.16 0.41 -7.13
N ILE A 231 -4.21 0.98 -5.93
CA ILE A 231 -4.41 0.26 -4.67
C ILE A 231 -5.79 0.58 -4.09
N GLY A 232 -6.65 -0.44 -4.04
CA GLY A 232 -8.03 -0.34 -3.61
C GLY A 232 -8.26 -0.69 -2.14
N THR A 233 -9.19 0.04 -1.52
CA THR A 233 -9.66 -0.14 -0.13
C THR A 233 -11.18 0.14 -0.04
N HIS A 234 -11.81 0.00 1.11
CA HIS A 234 -13.22 0.21 1.41
C HIS A 234 -14.13 -1.03 1.41
N PRO A 235 -14.01 -2.03 0.53
CA PRO A 235 -14.92 -3.17 0.58
C PRO A 235 -14.85 -3.97 1.89
N HIS A 236 -13.79 -3.78 2.70
CA HIS A 236 -13.53 -4.52 3.95
C HIS A 236 -13.45 -6.04 3.76
N VAL A 237 -13.25 -6.48 2.55
CA VAL A 237 -12.96 -7.85 2.11
C VAL A 237 -11.89 -7.79 1.03
N VAL A 238 -11.09 -8.84 0.89
CA VAL A 238 -10.13 -8.93 -0.20
C VAL A 238 -10.84 -9.09 -1.53
N GLN A 239 -10.34 -8.43 -2.57
CA GLN A 239 -10.80 -8.55 -3.95
C GLN A 239 -9.63 -8.88 -4.88
N GLY A 240 -9.91 -9.00 -6.17
CA GLY A 240 -8.96 -9.44 -7.17
C GLY A 240 -7.81 -8.50 -7.47
N VAL A 241 -6.87 -9.02 -8.25
CA VAL A 241 -5.78 -8.29 -8.90
C VAL A 241 -6.03 -8.33 -10.41
N ASP A 242 -5.77 -7.22 -11.08
CA ASP A 242 -5.82 -7.09 -12.54
C ASP A 242 -4.60 -6.34 -13.05
N ALA A 243 -4.33 -6.43 -14.36
CA ALA A 243 -3.27 -5.69 -15.02
C ALA A 243 -3.77 -5.17 -16.37
N GLN A 244 -3.61 -3.88 -16.60
CA GLN A 244 -4.11 -3.21 -17.79
C GLN A 244 -3.05 -2.21 -18.29
N ASP A 245 -2.66 -2.31 -19.56
CA ASP A 245 -1.71 -1.40 -20.20
C ASP A 245 -0.42 -1.17 -19.37
N GLY A 246 0.16 -2.25 -18.81
CA GLY A 246 1.37 -2.21 -18.01
C GLY A 246 1.20 -1.64 -16.57
N ALA A 247 0.00 -1.24 -16.19
CA ALA A 247 -0.32 -0.87 -14.82
C ALA A 247 -1.01 -2.01 -14.08
N VAL A 248 -0.83 -2.07 -12.77
CA VAL A 248 -1.40 -3.12 -11.91
C VAL A 248 -2.47 -2.54 -10.99
N ILE A 249 -3.57 -3.27 -10.85
CA ILE A 249 -4.71 -2.93 -9.99
C ILE A 249 -4.87 -3.99 -8.92
N VAL A 250 -4.90 -3.58 -7.66
CA VAL A 250 -5.35 -4.40 -6.53
C VAL A 250 -6.68 -3.83 -6.06
N TYR A 251 -7.79 -4.52 -6.33
CA TYR A 251 -9.13 -3.96 -6.12
C TYR A 251 -9.51 -3.78 -4.65
N SER A 252 -9.06 -4.64 -3.75
CA SER A 252 -9.22 -4.41 -2.30
C SER A 252 -8.28 -5.26 -1.47
N LEU A 253 -7.61 -4.62 -0.52
CA LEU A 253 -6.76 -5.26 0.48
C LEU A 253 -7.55 -5.78 1.70
N GLY A 254 -8.85 -5.45 1.82
CA GLY A 254 -9.63 -5.72 3.02
C GLY A 254 -9.20 -4.87 4.22
N ASN A 255 -9.51 -5.36 5.43
CA ASN A 255 -9.05 -4.70 6.66
C ASN A 255 -7.64 -5.13 7.03
N LEU A 256 -6.91 -4.25 7.72
CA LEU A 256 -5.65 -4.60 8.37
C LEU A 256 -5.76 -4.49 9.90
N VAL A 257 -5.89 -3.27 10.44
CA VAL A 257 -6.16 -3.04 11.87
C VAL A 257 -7.50 -2.33 12.00
N PHE A 258 -8.51 -2.97 12.56
CA PHE A 258 -9.85 -2.40 12.56
C PHE A 258 -10.43 -2.19 13.96
N GLY A 259 -10.13 -1.03 14.57
CA GLY A 259 -10.61 -0.64 15.90
C GLY A 259 -12.12 -0.32 15.99
N GLY A 260 -12.81 -0.27 14.84
CA GLY A 260 -14.22 0.10 14.76
C GLY A 260 -15.22 -0.91 15.31
N THR A 261 -14.84 -2.16 15.53
CA THR A 261 -15.72 -3.21 16.04
C THR A 261 -14.94 -4.39 16.62
N HIS A 262 -15.54 -5.08 17.61
CA HIS A 262 -15.06 -6.38 18.10
C HIS A 262 -15.62 -7.56 17.30
N LYS A 263 -16.74 -7.36 16.62
CA LYS A 263 -17.38 -8.41 15.81
C LYS A 263 -17.16 -8.10 14.35
N MET A 264 -16.14 -8.71 13.78
CA MET A 264 -15.85 -8.62 12.36
C MET A 264 -16.77 -9.55 11.57
N LYS A 265 -17.15 -9.16 10.34
CA LYS A 265 -17.84 -10.04 9.41
C LYS A 265 -16.88 -11.00 8.72
N THR A 266 -15.64 -10.59 8.58
CA THR A 266 -14.51 -11.39 8.11
C THR A 266 -13.24 -10.90 8.78
N PHE A 267 -12.29 -11.80 8.92
CA PHE A 267 -10.94 -11.50 9.39
C PHE A 267 -9.91 -11.51 8.25
N ASP A 268 -10.33 -11.81 7.04
CA ASP A 268 -9.48 -11.92 5.88
C ASP A 268 -8.99 -10.55 5.42
N GLY A 269 -7.69 -10.42 5.30
CA GLY A 269 -6.99 -9.24 4.80
C GLY A 269 -5.79 -9.63 3.94
N LEU A 270 -5.21 -8.66 3.29
CA LEU A 270 -4.07 -8.84 2.40
C LEU A 270 -3.08 -7.71 2.61
N LEU A 271 -1.79 -8.03 2.80
CA LEU A 271 -0.70 -7.13 2.51
C LEU A 271 -0.21 -7.42 1.08
N VAL A 272 0.21 -6.39 0.39
CA VAL A 272 0.84 -6.51 -0.93
C VAL A 272 2.18 -5.81 -0.89
N GLN A 273 3.25 -6.54 -1.24
CA GLN A 273 4.53 -5.92 -1.58
C GLN A 273 4.64 -5.77 -3.09
N ALA A 274 5.01 -4.58 -3.52
CA ALA A 274 5.29 -4.24 -4.90
C ALA A 274 6.78 -3.94 -5.05
N ALA A 275 7.54 -4.90 -5.60
CA ALA A 275 8.95 -4.72 -5.91
C ALA A 275 9.06 -4.08 -7.30
N LEU A 276 9.28 -2.78 -7.33
CA LEU A 276 9.45 -1.98 -8.54
C LEU A 276 10.86 -2.22 -9.09
N ARG A 277 10.97 -2.56 -10.36
CA ARG A 277 12.27 -2.76 -11.03
C ARG A 277 12.56 -1.62 -11.98
N PHE A 278 13.80 -1.17 -11.95
CA PHE A 278 14.32 -0.14 -12.82
C PHE A 278 15.52 -0.68 -13.61
N ASP A 279 15.66 -0.25 -14.83
CA ASP A 279 16.81 -0.53 -15.71
C ASP A 279 17.34 0.77 -16.33
N GLU A 280 18.25 0.68 -17.28
CA GLU A 280 18.83 1.84 -17.96
C GLU A 280 17.79 2.71 -18.71
N GLN A 281 16.57 2.20 -18.94
CA GLN A 281 15.48 2.89 -19.63
C GLN A 281 14.46 3.47 -18.64
N GLY A 282 14.60 3.21 -17.33
CA GLY A 282 13.72 3.66 -16.25
C GLY A 282 12.90 2.53 -15.68
N TYR A 283 11.64 2.81 -15.30
CA TYR A 283 10.75 1.81 -14.69
C TYR A 283 10.44 0.67 -15.66
N ALA A 284 10.87 -0.54 -15.32
CA ALA A 284 10.75 -1.75 -16.15
C ALA A 284 9.51 -2.61 -15.79
N GLY A 285 8.95 -2.42 -14.61
CA GLY A 285 7.77 -3.19 -14.17
C GLY A 285 7.79 -3.51 -12.67
N VAL A 286 6.84 -4.32 -12.24
CA VAL A 286 6.64 -4.65 -10.83
C VAL A 286 6.43 -6.14 -10.59
N THR A 287 7.06 -6.66 -9.54
CA THR A 287 6.70 -7.95 -8.97
C THR A 287 5.77 -7.73 -7.78
N LEU A 288 4.53 -8.24 -7.86
CA LEU A 288 3.64 -8.27 -6.69
C LEU A 288 3.87 -9.53 -5.88
N ARG A 289 4.00 -9.37 -4.56
CA ARG A 289 3.93 -10.45 -3.58
C ARG A 289 2.68 -10.28 -2.72
N LEU A 290 1.86 -11.32 -2.70
CA LEU A 290 0.60 -11.35 -1.94
C LEU A 290 0.87 -12.03 -0.60
N LEU A 291 0.66 -11.31 0.50
CA LEU A 291 0.88 -11.78 1.86
C LEU A 291 -0.48 -11.83 2.60
N PRO A 292 -1.16 -12.97 2.60
CA PRO A 292 -2.44 -13.12 3.31
C PRO A 292 -2.29 -12.88 4.82
N VAL A 293 -3.22 -12.12 5.40
CA VAL A 293 -3.27 -11.84 6.83
C VAL A 293 -4.66 -12.07 7.40
N LEU A 294 -4.72 -12.38 8.68
CA LEU A 294 -5.93 -12.26 9.47
C LEU A 294 -5.85 -10.99 10.30
N THR A 295 -6.91 -10.18 10.32
CA THR A 295 -6.97 -8.89 11.03
C THR A 295 -6.93 -9.04 12.56
N SER A 296 -6.98 -10.27 13.07
CA SER A 296 -6.86 -10.62 14.48
C SER A 296 -6.28 -12.02 14.63
N GLY A 297 -5.34 -12.17 15.53
CA GLY A 297 -4.80 -13.48 15.94
C GLY A 297 -5.74 -14.27 16.86
N SER A 298 -6.84 -13.68 17.31
CA SER A 298 -7.77 -14.23 18.32
C SER A 298 -9.19 -14.45 17.77
N ALA A 299 -9.33 -14.62 16.44
CA ALA A 299 -10.64 -14.86 15.84
C ALA A 299 -11.44 -15.98 16.58
N PRO A 300 -12.77 -15.82 16.83
CA PRO A 300 -13.65 -14.79 16.28
C PRO A 300 -13.67 -13.45 17.04
N GLU A 301 -12.81 -13.26 18.02
CA GLU A 301 -12.65 -11.99 18.70
C GLU A 301 -11.65 -11.11 17.95
N ASN A 302 -11.88 -9.80 17.93
CA ASN A 302 -10.96 -8.84 17.37
C ASN A 302 -10.06 -8.28 18.47
N ASP A 303 -8.82 -8.71 18.51
CA ASP A 303 -7.77 -8.23 19.42
C ASP A 303 -6.95 -7.06 18.84
N PHE A 304 -7.30 -6.61 17.63
CA PHE A 304 -6.63 -5.52 16.90
C PHE A 304 -5.15 -5.81 16.56
N ARG A 305 -4.78 -7.07 16.57
CA ARG A 305 -3.41 -7.54 16.29
C ARG A 305 -3.40 -8.55 15.14
N PRO A 306 -3.24 -8.06 13.90
CA PRO A 306 -3.15 -8.91 12.73
C PRO A 306 -2.01 -9.93 12.84
N VAL A 307 -2.22 -11.07 12.17
CA VAL A 307 -1.22 -12.15 12.03
C VAL A 307 -1.16 -12.62 10.58
N PHE A 308 -0.02 -13.15 10.15
CA PHE A 308 0.05 -13.82 8.85
C PHE A 308 -0.87 -15.03 8.83
N ALA A 309 -1.70 -15.13 7.81
CA ALA A 309 -2.53 -16.30 7.57
C ALA A 309 -1.66 -17.47 7.07
N GLN A 310 -1.96 -18.67 7.54
CA GLN A 310 -1.25 -19.89 7.18
C GLN A 310 -2.22 -20.99 6.76
N GLY A 311 -1.72 -22.01 6.06
CA GLY A 311 -2.48 -23.21 5.71
C GLY A 311 -3.80 -22.89 5.00
N GLU A 312 -4.92 -23.34 5.56
CA GLU A 312 -6.27 -23.18 4.98
C GLU A 312 -6.71 -21.71 4.95
N ASP A 313 -6.33 -20.90 5.91
CA ASP A 313 -6.66 -19.47 5.93
C ASP A 313 -5.97 -18.72 4.78
N ALA A 314 -4.68 -18.96 4.58
CA ALA A 314 -3.95 -18.39 3.45
C ALA A 314 -4.53 -18.84 2.10
N ALA A 315 -4.84 -20.14 1.97
CA ALA A 315 -5.45 -20.70 0.77
C ALA A 315 -6.84 -20.09 0.50
N ARG A 316 -7.64 -19.86 1.53
CA ARG A 316 -8.97 -19.22 1.43
C ARG A 316 -8.86 -17.79 0.94
N ILE A 317 -7.93 -17.00 1.52
CA ILE A 317 -7.71 -15.58 1.15
C ILE A 317 -7.23 -15.49 -0.29
N LEU A 318 -6.18 -16.24 -0.68
CA LEU A 318 -5.69 -16.27 -2.06
C LEU A 318 -6.75 -16.79 -3.04
N GLY A 319 -7.55 -17.77 -2.62
CA GLY A 319 -8.69 -18.25 -3.39
C GLY A 319 -9.79 -17.22 -3.61
N ALA A 320 -9.98 -16.28 -2.67
CA ALA A 320 -10.89 -15.15 -2.86
C ALA A 320 -10.33 -14.15 -3.89
N VAL A 321 -9.03 -13.82 -3.81
CA VAL A 321 -8.34 -12.98 -4.81
C VAL A 321 -8.44 -13.63 -6.19
N GLN A 322 -8.12 -14.94 -6.32
CA GLN A 322 -8.19 -15.68 -7.58
C GLN A 322 -9.59 -15.63 -8.24
N LYS A 323 -10.64 -15.76 -7.46
CA LYS A 323 -12.04 -15.74 -7.98
C LYS A 323 -12.45 -14.41 -8.59
N ASP A 324 -11.75 -13.35 -8.26
CA ASP A 324 -12.04 -11.98 -8.70
C ASP A 324 -10.93 -11.42 -9.63
N SER A 325 -9.97 -12.25 -10.03
CA SER A 325 -8.87 -11.90 -10.94
C SER A 325 -9.07 -12.54 -12.31
N PRO A 326 -8.69 -11.87 -13.42
CA PRO A 326 -8.87 -12.38 -14.77
C PRO A 326 -7.82 -13.41 -15.20
N PHE A 327 -6.78 -13.61 -14.42
CA PHE A 327 -5.67 -14.55 -14.67
C PHE A 327 -5.37 -15.41 -13.44
N ALA A 328 -4.48 -16.40 -13.61
CA ALA A 328 -4.05 -17.25 -12.50
C ALA A 328 -3.22 -16.45 -11.48
N VAL A 329 -3.66 -16.47 -10.23
CA VAL A 329 -3.00 -15.79 -9.12
C VAL A 329 -2.02 -16.72 -8.43
N SER A 330 -0.78 -16.27 -8.27
CA SER A 330 0.23 -16.88 -7.41
C SER A 330 0.63 -15.91 -6.29
N SER A 331 1.37 -16.39 -5.32
CA SER A 331 1.89 -15.54 -4.24
C SER A 331 2.88 -14.49 -4.72
N GLU A 332 3.47 -14.69 -5.90
CA GLU A 332 4.38 -13.76 -6.56
C GLU A 332 4.08 -13.71 -8.07
N MET A 333 3.97 -12.51 -8.64
CA MET A 333 3.59 -12.28 -10.03
C MET A 333 4.35 -11.08 -10.60
N TRP A 334 4.97 -11.29 -11.76
CA TRP A 334 5.65 -10.21 -12.51
C TRP A 334 4.72 -9.55 -13.51
N PHE A 335 4.74 -8.22 -13.56
CA PHE A 335 4.03 -7.39 -14.52
C PHE A 335 5.02 -6.39 -15.15
N PRO A 336 5.26 -6.46 -16.49
CA PRO A 336 6.12 -5.48 -17.17
C PRO A 336 5.44 -4.11 -17.21
N ALA A 337 6.25 -3.05 -17.19
CA ALA A 337 5.80 -1.68 -17.44
C ALA A 337 5.26 -1.48 -18.88
N ARG A 338 4.65 -0.31 -19.12
CA ARG A 338 4.10 0.09 -20.44
C ARG A 338 5.19 0.18 -21.49
#